data_ea80214d4dd6db6f16493cdc07a74a69
#
_entry.id   ea80214d4dd6db6f16493cdc07a74a69
#
_cell.length_a   1.000
_cell.length_b   1.000
_cell.length_c   1.000
_cell.angle_alpha   90.00
_cell.angle_beta   90.00
_cell.angle_gamma   90.00
#
_symmetry.space_group_name_H-M   'P 1'
#
loop_
_entity.id
_entity.type
_entity.pdbx_description
1 polymer ?
#
loop_
_entity_poly.entity_id
_entity_poly.type
_entity_poly.pdbx_seq_one_letter_code
_entity_poly.pdbx_strand_id
1 'polypeptide(L)'
;MYKRQELLVQGEAIALRRGLSFSAEEYYQIPATRCDEGLQTALTQAVGTVQGRSLSLPSGAGHDAIAIAERWPVGMLFVRCDRGISHHPAESVTPQDVALAVQAYVQAVAAVAEK
;
A
#
# COMPACT_ATOMS: atom_id res chain seq x y z
N MET A 1 4.81 -16.02 5.06
CA MET A 1 5.44 -17.28 4.64
C MET A 1 4.45 -18.45 4.59
N TYR A 2 3.68 -18.72 5.63
CA TYR A 2 2.73 -19.84 5.67
C TYR A 2 1.62 -19.81 4.60
N LYS A 3 1.03 -18.66 4.30
CA LYS A 3 -0.06 -18.54 3.32
C LYS A 3 0.32 -18.96 1.89
N ARG A 4 1.56 -18.71 1.47
CA ARG A 4 2.03 -19.11 0.14
C ARG A 4 2.15 -20.63 0.03
N GLN A 5 2.81 -21.29 0.99
CA GLN A 5 2.92 -22.74 1.01
C GLN A 5 1.55 -23.42 1.03
N GLU A 6 0.62 -22.87 1.81
CA GLU A 6 -0.74 -23.39 1.86
C GLU A 6 -1.45 -23.29 0.49
N LEU A 7 -1.29 -22.17 -0.23
CA LEU A 7 -1.85 -22.01 -1.57
C LEU A 7 -1.24 -22.99 -2.58
N LEU A 8 0.06 -23.26 -2.52
CA LEU A 8 0.71 -24.24 -3.39
C LEU A 8 0.19 -25.66 -3.13
N VAL A 9 0.09 -26.05 -1.86
CA VAL A 9 -0.46 -27.36 -1.46
C VAL A 9 -1.92 -27.50 -1.91
N GLN A 10 -2.74 -26.48 -1.75
CA GLN A 10 -4.13 -26.50 -2.21
C GLN A 10 -4.22 -26.56 -3.73
N GLY A 11 -3.39 -25.80 -4.46
CA GLY A 11 -3.31 -25.84 -5.91
C GLY A 11 -2.98 -27.23 -6.44
N GLU A 12 -1.97 -27.88 -5.88
CA GLU A 12 -1.57 -29.25 -6.22
C GLU A 12 -2.70 -30.25 -5.94
N ALA A 13 -3.33 -30.17 -4.77
CA ALA A 13 -4.44 -31.05 -4.41
C ALA A 13 -5.66 -30.86 -5.33
N ILE A 14 -5.95 -29.66 -5.79
CA ILE A 14 -7.03 -29.38 -6.74
C ILE A 14 -6.70 -29.97 -8.11
N ALA A 15 -5.48 -29.76 -8.59
CA ALA A 15 -5.03 -30.31 -9.87
C ALA A 15 -5.11 -31.84 -9.89
N LEU A 16 -4.61 -32.48 -8.84
CA LEU A 16 -4.64 -33.94 -8.70
C LEU A 16 -6.07 -34.49 -8.75
N ARG A 17 -7.02 -33.88 -8.03
CA ARG A 17 -8.43 -34.31 -8.06
C ARG A 17 -9.09 -34.15 -9.44
N ARG A 18 -8.55 -33.27 -10.28
CA ARG A 18 -9.06 -33.01 -11.64
C ARG A 18 -8.28 -33.74 -12.73
N GLY A 19 -7.30 -34.57 -12.38
CA GLY A 19 -6.45 -35.28 -13.34
C GLY A 19 -5.53 -34.33 -14.12
N LEU A 20 -5.17 -33.20 -13.55
CA LEU A 20 -4.28 -32.18 -14.13
C LEU A 20 -2.91 -32.22 -13.46
N SER A 21 -1.87 -31.82 -14.16
CA SER A 21 -0.57 -31.52 -13.58
C SER A 21 -0.56 -30.08 -13.01
N PHE A 22 0.18 -29.87 -11.94
CA PHE A 22 0.40 -28.56 -11.33
C PHE A 22 1.90 -28.28 -11.26
N SER A 23 2.30 -27.10 -11.67
CA SER A 23 3.64 -26.57 -11.44
C SER A 23 3.54 -25.11 -11.02
N ALA A 24 4.43 -24.68 -10.14
CA ALA A 24 4.51 -23.31 -9.69
C ALA A 24 5.98 -22.90 -9.62
N GLU A 25 6.32 -21.82 -10.33
CA GLU A 25 7.64 -21.22 -10.33
C GLU A 25 7.56 -19.83 -9.73
N GLU A 26 8.49 -19.51 -8.82
CA GLU A 26 8.64 -18.16 -8.31
C GLU A 26 9.63 -17.39 -9.17
N TYR A 27 9.12 -16.46 -9.97
CA TYR A 27 9.96 -15.62 -10.85
C TYR A 27 10.19 -14.22 -10.29
N TYR A 28 9.48 -13.85 -9.21
CA TYR A 28 9.57 -12.52 -8.64
C TYR A 28 9.21 -12.52 -7.15
N GLN A 29 10.06 -11.92 -6.33
CA GLN A 29 9.82 -11.71 -4.92
C GLN A 29 10.35 -10.34 -4.49
N ILE A 30 9.49 -9.53 -3.89
CA ILE A 30 9.88 -8.27 -3.26
C ILE A 30 9.66 -8.40 -1.75
N PRO A 31 10.66 -8.08 -0.92
CA PRO A 31 10.46 -7.98 0.51
C PRO A 31 9.51 -6.84 0.86
N ALA A 32 8.81 -6.96 1.98
CA ALA A 32 8.00 -5.87 2.48
C ALA A 32 8.89 -4.67 2.84
N THR A 33 8.57 -3.51 2.27
CA THR A 33 9.26 -2.26 2.54
C THR A 33 8.56 -1.53 3.68
N ARG A 34 9.31 -1.14 4.70
CA ARG A 34 8.79 -0.33 5.81
C ARG A 34 8.91 1.15 5.46
N CYS A 35 7.82 1.88 5.68
CA CYS A 35 7.88 3.33 5.67
C CYS A 35 8.63 3.85 6.90
N ASP A 36 9.30 4.99 6.75
CA ASP A 36 10.00 5.68 7.83
C ASP A 36 9.03 6.16 8.92
N GLU A 37 9.38 5.95 10.19
CA GLU A 37 8.53 6.28 11.32
C GLU A 37 8.30 7.79 11.48
N GLY A 38 9.30 8.62 11.16
CA GLY A 38 9.19 10.07 11.20
C GLY A 38 8.23 10.59 10.13
N LEU A 39 8.33 10.07 8.91
CA LEU A 39 7.42 10.40 7.82
C LEU A 39 6.00 9.90 8.09
N GLN A 40 5.85 8.69 8.63
CA GLN A 40 4.54 8.18 9.04
C GLN A 40 3.89 9.04 10.13
N THR A 41 4.68 9.48 11.10
CA THR A 41 4.19 10.36 12.17
C THR A 41 3.71 11.70 11.61
N ALA A 42 4.49 12.33 10.74
CA ALA A 42 4.12 13.60 10.10
C ALA A 42 2.84 13.44 9.27
N LEU A 43 2.74 12.40 8.45
CA LEU A 43 1.54 12.11 7.66
C LEU A 43 0.32 11.83 8.55
N THR A 44 0.49 11.05 9.61
CA THR A 44 -0.59 10.71 10.56
C THR A 44 -1.14 11.98 11.23
N GLN A 45 -0.27 12.88 11.67
CA GLN A 45 -0.66 14.14 12.28
C GLN A 45 -1.37 15.06 11.28
N ALA A 46 -0.80 15.21 10.08
CA ALA A 46 -1.40 16.03 9.03
C ALA A 46 -2.79 15.54 8.62
N VAL A 47 -2.94 14.24 8.40
CA VAL A 47 -4.24 13.61 8.08
C VAL A 47 -5.23 13.79 9.24
N GLY A 48 -4.79 13.60 10.48
CA GLY A 48 -5.61 13.83 11.67
C GLY A 48 -6.10 15.27 11.78
N THR A 49 -5.25 16.24 11.47
CA THR A 49 -5.60 17.69 11.46
C THR A 49 -6.63 18.01 10.39
N VAL A 50 -6.50 17.46 9.20
CA VAL A 50 -7.36 17.77 8.05
C VAL A 50 -8.72 17.11 8.12
N GLN A 51 -8.82 15.88 8.62
CA GLN A 51 -10.09 15.11 8.61
C GLN A 51 -10.52 14.55 9.97
N GLY A 52 -9.87 14.95 11.07
CA GLY A 52 -10.23 14.57 12.44
C GLY A 52 -9.78 13.16 12.86
N ARG A 53 -9.33 12.33 11.95
CA ARG A 53 -8.82 10.97 12.24
C ARG A 53 -7.80 10.55 11.20
N SER A 54 -6.90 9.67 11.58
CA SER A 54 -5.98 8.99 10.66
C SER A 54 -6.11 7.48 10.81
N LEU A 55 -5.77 6.76 9.74
CA LEU A 55 -5.74 5.32 9.69
C LEU A 55 -4.47 4.87 8.97
N SER A 56 -3.69 4.00 9.59
CA SER A 56 -2.54 3.39 8.93
C SER A 56 -2.94 2.05 8.33
N LEU A 57 -2.64 1.86 7.06
CA LEU A 57 -2.98 0.66 6.30
C LEU A 57 -1.73 0.10 5.61
N PRO A 58 -1.55 -1.22 5.59
CA PRO A 58 -0.53 -1.82 4.73
C PRO A 58 -0.98 -1.76 3.27
N SER A 59 -0.03 -1.52 2.35
CA SER A 59 -0.27 -1.72 0.92
C SER A 59 0.10 -3.15 0.53
N GLY A 60 -0.78 -3.82 -0.20
CA GLY A 60 -0.50 -5.10 -0.83
C GLY A 60 0.05 -4.97 -2.26
N ALA A 61 0.11 -3.74 -2.80
CA ALA A 61 0.60 -3.45 -4.14
C ALA A 61 2.07 -3.00 -4.12
N GLY A 62 2.75 -3.14 -5.26
CA GLY A 62 4.05 -2.53 -5.50
C GLY A 62 3.90 -1.03 -5.79
N HIS A 63 4.84 -0.24 -5.29
CA HIS A 63 4.89 1.21 -5.48
C HIS A 63 6.33 1.64 -5.75
N ASP A 64 6.52 2.77 -6.40
CA ASP A 64 7.84 3.38 -6.63
C ASP A 64 8.59 3.65 -5.30
N ALA A 65 7.85 3.82 -4.21
CA ALA A 65 8.40 3.92 -2.87
C ALA A 65 9.31 2.75 -2.49
N ILE A 66 9.12 1.55 -3.06
CA ILE A 66 9.97 0.39 -2.82
C ILE A 66 11.39 0.66 -3.35
N ALA A 67 11.50 1.19 -4.57
CA ALA A 67 12.79 1.52 -5.18
C ALA A 67 13.46 2.71 -4.49
N ILE A 68 12.68 3.71 -4.08
CA ILE A 68 13.18 4.89 -3.37
C ILE A 68 13.71 4.50 -1.98
N ALA A 69 13.04 3.58 -1.29
CA ALA A 69 13.39 3.12 0.05
C ALA A 69 14.77 2.43 0.14
N GLU A 70 15.34 2.02 -0.99
CA GLU A 70 16.72 1.50 -1.03
C GLU A 70 17.76 2.55 -0.65
N ARG A 71 17.45 3.83 -0.78
CA ARG A 71 18.40 4.95 -0.57
C ARG A 71 17.90 6.04 0.36
N TRP A 72 16.57 6.22 0.47
CA TRP A 72 15.97 7.31 1.23
C TRP A 72 14.79 6.82 2.07
N PRO A 73 14.51 7.48 3.19
CA PRO A 73 13.28 7.24 3.93
C PRO A 73 12.06 7.55 3.05
N VAL A 74 11.04 6.70 3.14
CA VAL A 74 9.79 6.84 2.38
C VAL A 74 8.59 6.86 3.29
N GLY A 75 7.57 7.59 2.89
CA GLY A 75 6.22 7.59 3.45
C GLY A 75 5.20 7.59 2.32
N MET A 76 4.01 7.08 2.58
CA MET A 76 2.94 7.04 1.58
C MET A 76 1.65 7.58 2.16
N LEU A 77 0.91 8.32 1.34
CA LEU A 77 -0.42 8.81 1.63
C LEU A 77 -1.41 8.22 0.62
N PHE A 78 -2.44 7.54 1.13
CA PHE A 78 -3.54 7.06 0.31
C PHE A 78 -4.63 8.13 0.17
N VAL A 79 -5.12 8.32 -1.05
CA VAL A 79 -6.32 9.10 -1.32
C VAL A 79 -7.52 8.16 -1.26
N ARG A 80 -8.61 8.59 -0.66
CA ARG A 80 -9.83 7.80 -0.57
C ARG A 80 -10.44 7.62 -1.96
N CYS A 81 -10.64 6.36 -2.36
CA CYS A 81 -11.37 5.99 -3.59
C CYS A 81 -12.83 5.67 -3.28
N ASP A 82 -13.70 5.84 -4.26
CA ASP A 82 -15.10 5.42 -4.14
C ASP A 82 -15.17 3.91 -3.82
N ARG A 83 -15.83 3.59 -2.73
CA ARG A 83 -15.98 2.21 -2.20
C ARG A 83 -14.67 1.43 -2.02
N GLY A 84 -13.52 2.10 -2.00
CA GLY A 84 -12.21 1.45 -1.90
C GLY A 84 -11.80 0.69 -3.16
N ILE A 85 -12.41 0.96 -4.30
CA ILE A 85 -12.08 0.32 -5.58
C ILE A 85 -10.72 0.81 -6.05
N SER A 86 -9.83 -0.14 -6.39
CA SER A 86 -8.52 0.13 -6.97
C SER A 86 -8.20 -0.89 -8.06
N HIS A 87 -7.40 -0.49 -9.05
CA HIS A 87 -7.00 -1.32 -10.20
C HIS A 87 -8.18 -1.84 -11.03
N HIS A 88 -9.24 -1.04 -11.15
CA HIS A 88 -10.45 -1.37 -11.88
C HIS A 88 -10.95 -0.14 -12.66
N PRO A 89 -11.60 -0.30 -13.83
CA PRO A 89 -12.13 0.84 -14.61
C PRO A 89 -13.12 1.74 -13.86
N ALA A 90 -13.74 1.25 -12.79
CA ALA A 90 -14.62 2.04 -11.92
C ALA A 90 -13.87 2.77 -10.78
N GLU A 91 -12.55 2.71 -10.74
CA GLU A 91 -11.75 3.46 -9.76
C GLU A 91 -11.99 4.96 -9.94
N SER A 92 -12.38 5.63 -8.88
CA SER A 92 -12.66 7.06 -8.91
C SER A 92 -12.42 7.71 -7.55
N VAL A 93 -12.10 8.99 -7.59
CA VAL A 93 -11.94 9.84 -6.42
C VAL A 93 -12.81 11.08 -6.55
N THR A 94 -13.23 11.65 -5.43
CA THR A 94 -13.95 12.93 -5.46
C THR A 94 -12.96 14.10 -5.44
N PRO A 95 -13.31 15.27 -6.02
CA PRO A 95 -12.49 16.48 -5.89
C PRO A 95 -12.23 16.86 -4.43
N GLN A 96 -13.17 16.59 -3.55
CA GLN A 96 -13.07 16.83 -2.11
C GLN A 96 -12.00 15.94 -1.46
N ASP A 97 -11.99 14.65 -1.78
CA ASP A 97 -10.97 13.73 -1.24
C ASP A 97 -9.57 14.08 -1.74
N VAL A 98 -9.45 14.51 -3.00
CA VAL A 98 -8.18 15.01 -3.55
C VAL A 98 -7.74 16.28 -2.81
N ALA A 99 -8.64 17.24 -2.58
CA ALA A 99 -8.32 18.47 -1.85
C ALA A 99 -7.83 18.20 -0.42
N LEU A 100 -8.49 17.27 0.30
CA LEU A 100 -8.07 16.84 1.64
C LEU A 100 -6.68 16.17 1.62
N ALA A 101 -6.43 15.32 0.64
CA ALA A 101 -5.14 14.68 0.48
C ALA A 101 -4.01 15.67 0.19
N VAL A 102 -4.26 16.66 -0.67
CA VAL A 102 -3.29 17.73 -0.97
C VAL A 102 -3.01 18.57 0.28
N GLN A 103 -4.03 18.94 1.05
CA GLN A 103 -3.85 19.69 2.29
C GLN A 103 -3.00 18.91 3.31
N ALA A 104 -3.31 17.63 3.52
CA ALA A 104 -2.54 16.79 4.41
C ALA A 104 -1.09 16.60 3.93
N TYR A 105 -0.90 16.41 2.63
CA TYR A 105 0.43 16.28 2.04
C TYR A 105 1.29 17.54 2.24
N VAL A 106 0.75 18.72 1.96
CA VAL A 106 1.46 19.99 2.16
C VAL A 106 1.83 20.20 3.62
N GLN A 107 0.94 19.91 4.56
CA GLN A 107 1.23 20.02 5.99
C GLN A 107 2.33 19.03 6.43
N ALA A 108 2.28 17.78 5.94
CA ALA A 108 3.30 16.79 6.27
C ALA A 108 4.68 17.19 5.72
N VAL A 109 4.74 17.69 4.47
CA VAL A 109 6.00 18.18 3.86
C VAL A 109 6.56 19.35 4.65
N ALA A 110 5.74 20.34 5.02
CA ALA A 110 6.17 21.47 5.84
C ALA A 110 6.75 21.01 7.19
N ALA A 111 6.06 20.11 7.88
CA ALA A 111 6.51 19.58 9.17
C ALA A 111 7.82 18.78 9.11
N VAL A 112 8.17 18.22 7.95
CA VAL A 112 9.43 17.49 7.75
C VAL A 112 10.55 18.46 7.34
N ALA A 113 10.25 19.49 6.54
CA ALA A 113 11.22 20.47 6.06
C ALA A 113 11.74 21.43 7.16
N GLU A 114 11.01 21.57 8.27
CA GLU A 114 11.39 22.41 9.41
C GLU A 114 12.32 21.70 10.40
N LYS A 115 12.66 20.44 10.19
CA LYS A 115 13.57 19.62 11.02
C LYS A 115 14.98 19.57 10.45
#